data_36c1b57cca0b259ad501be45c640a059
#
_entry.id   36c1b57cca0b259ad501be45c640a059
#
_cell.length_a   1.000
_cell.length_b   1.000
_cell.length_c   1.000
_cell.angle_alpha   90.00
_cell.angle_beta   90.00
_cell.angle_gamma   90.00
#
_symmetry.space_group_name_H-M   'P 1'
#
loop_
_entity.id
_entity.type
_entity.pdbx_description
1 polymer ?
#
loop_
_entity_poly.entity_id
_entity_poly.type
_entity_poly.pdbx_seq_one_letter_code
_entity_poly.pdbx_strand_id
1 'polypeptide(L)'
;MIQYVSAHDDLTLWDKLCASLAASSLGSAVAEGDEENTVDVPKALHDADFSEQGLDAVGPEMAQALRDVLGANRLSAGIVLTSAGIPFMLSGEEFARTKYGNSDSYDSTKELNWLDWNRAWHMRDLIGFYAKLIALRKSDARWFDGNRKIVDTEGDELVFRVGDYLVAVNPSDRTGVVDVAAAAVEGDSGEMHRYWCCLGVSGRGVASAQGEVTTII
;
A
#
# COMPACT_ATOMS: atom_id res chain seq x y z
N MET A 1 -13.46 -15.49 -4.11
CA MET A 1 -13.26 -14.08 -4.55
C MET A 1 -11.76 -13.87 -4.71
N ILE A 2 -11.32 -13.17 -5.77
CA ILE A 2 -9.91 -12.79 -6.00
C ILE A 2 -9.79 -11.31 -5.64
N GLN A 3 -8.77 -10.95 -4.87
CA GLN A 3 -8.48 -9.60 -4.42
C GLN A 3 -7.22 -9.10 -5.12
N TYR A 4 -7.28 -7.96 -5.78
CA TYR A 4 -6.13 -7.34 -6.45
C TYR A 4 -6.34 -5.84 -6.64
N VAL A 5 -5.26 -5.13 -6.88
CA VAL A 5 -5.25 -3.68 -7.17
C VAL A 5 -4.68 -3.36 -8.54
N SER A 6 -3.88 -4.28 -9.11
CA SER A 6 -3.37 -4.17 -10.46
C SER A 6 -3.27 -5.54 -11.14
N ALA A 7 -3.34 -5.55 -12.46
CA ALA A 7 -3.21 -6.72 -13.32
C ALA A 7 -2.28 -6.40 -14.50
N HIS A 8 -2.13 -7.31 -15.46
CA HIS A 8 -1.28 -7.09 -16.63
C HIS A 8 -1.87 -6.07 -17.62
N ASP A 9 -3.19 -5.95 -17.66
CA ASP A 9 -3.89 -4.91 -18.39
C ASP A 9 -3.99 -3.64 -17.52
N ASP A 10 -4.16 -2.48 -18.15
CA ASP A 10 -4.26 -1.19 -17.51
C ASP A 10 -2.96 -0.75 -16.81
N LEU A 11 -2.99 0.39 -16.13
CA LEU A 11 -1.85 0.95 -15.41
C LEU A 11 -1.34 0.01 -14.31
N THR A 12 -0.04 0.02 -14.06
CA THR A 12 0.50 -0.61 -12.86
C THR A 12 -0.02 0.09 -11.60
N LEU A 13 0.03 -0.55 -10.44
CA LEU A 13 -0.34 0.10 -9.19
C LEU A 13 0.45 1.39 -8.96
N TRP A 14 1.77 1.36 -9.21
CA TRP A 14 2.63 2.53 -9.08
C TRP A 14 2.18 3.68 -9.97
N ASP A 15 1.92 3.42 -11.24
CA ASP A 15 1.49 4.44 -12.20
C ASP A 15 0.13 5.03 -11.82
N LYS A 16 -0.83 4.21 -11.38
CA LYS A 16 -2.13 4.68 -10.85
C LYS A 16 -1.96 5.64 -9.67
N LEU A 17 -1.12 5.27 -8.72
CA LEU A 17 -0.90 6.06 -7.52
C LEU A 17 -0.15 7.36 -7.84
N CYS A 18 0.84 7.33 -8.73
CA CYS A 18 1.52 8.54 -9.19
C CYS A 18 0.55 9.50 -9.87
N ALA A 19 -0.28 9.01 -10.77
CA ALA A 19 -1.28 9.82 -11.47
C ALA A 19 -2.31 10.44 -10.50
N SER A 20 -2.71 9.70 -9.46
CA SER A 20 -3.75 10.15 -8.54
C SER A 20 -3.24 11.06 -7.43
N LEU A 21 -2.09 10.76 -6.85
CA LEU A 21 -1.59 11.45 -5.65
C LEU A 21 -0.56 12.52 -5.98
N ALA A 22 0.37 12.23 -6.88
CA ALA A 22 1.42 13.19 -7.20
C ALA A 22 0.88 14.39 -7.99
N ALA A 23 -0.11 14.20 -8.84
CA ALA A 23 -0.78 15.29 -9.54
C ALA A 23 -1.41 16.30 -8.58
N SER A 24 -2.01 15.83 -7.49
CA SER A 24 -2.60 16.70 -6.47
C SER A 24 -1.55 17.41 -5.60
N SER A 25 -0.42 16.76 -5.33
CA SER A 25 0.64 17.28 -4.45
C SER A 25 1.57 18.26 -5.16
N LEU A 26 1.82 18.05 -6.45
CA LEU A 26 2.76 18.86 -7.23
C LEU A 26 2.11 20.00 -8.01
N GLY A 27 0.78 20.17 -7.91
CA GLY A 27 0.05 21.19 -8.65
C GLY A 27 0.14 21.05 -10.18
N SER A 28 0.73 19.97 -10.66
CA SER A 28 0.74 19.63 -12.07
C SER A 28 -0.63 19.10 -12.45
N ALA A 29 -1.31 19.78 -13.34
CA ALA A 29 -2.34 19.13 -14.10
C ALA A 29 -1.70 17.89 -14.73
N VAL A 30 -2.27 16.71 -14.47
CA VAL A 30 -2.02 15.55 -15.32
C VAL A 30 -2.38 16.05 -16.71
N ALA A 31 -1.38 16.31 -17.55
CA ALA A 31 -1.65 16.59 -18.94
C ALA A 31 -2.36 15.33 -19.44
N GLU A 32 -3.60 15.48 -19.88
CA GLU A 32 -4.25 14.43 -20.62
C GLU A 32 -3.30 14.11 -21.76
N GLY A 33 -2.69 12.91 -21.71
CA GLY A 33 -1.76 12.50 -22.73
C GLY A 33 -2.50 12.54 -24.06
N ASP A 34 -1.88 13.08 -25.10
CA ASP A 34 -2.43 13.10 -26.46
C ASP A 34 -2.63 11.69 -27.03
N GLU A 35 -2.22 10.64 -26.30
CA GLU A 35 -2.39 9.24 -26.65
C GLU A 35 -3.42 8.60 -25.73
N GLU A 36 -4.42 7.96 -26.32
CA GLU A 36 -5.62 7.37 -25.72
C GLU A 36 -5.36 6.43 -24.53
N ASN A 37 -4.14 5.97 -24.35
CA ASN A 37 -3.77 4.94 -23.38
C ASN A 37 -2.58 5.33 -22.47
N THR A 38 -2.21 6.60 -22.42
CA THR A 38 -1.06 7.01 -21.61
C THR A 38 -1.44 8.13 -20.64
N VAL A 39 -1.07 7.94 -19.38
CA VAL A 39 -1.20 8.97 -18.33
C VAL A 39 0.17 9.59 -18.12
N ASP A 40 0.23 10.92 -18.13
CA ASP A 40 1.49 11.62 -17.84
C ASP A 40 1.86 11.45 -16.36
N VAL A 41 2.97 10.78 -16.13
CA VAL A 41 3.53 10.62 -14.79
C VAL A 41 4.91 11.28 -14.78
N PRO A 42 5.16 12.23 -13.87
CA PRO A 42 6.44 12.93 -13.83
C PRO A 42 7.62 11.94 -13.79
N LYS A 43 8.56 12.11 -14.74
CA LYS A 43 9.73 11.21 -14.86
C LYS A 43 10.49 11.03 -13.55
N ALA A 44 10.57 12.07 -12.73
CA ALA A 44 11.22 12.02 -11.42
C ALA A 44 10.61 10.97 -10.49
N LEU A 45 9.30 10.68 -10.61
CA LEU A 45 8.64 9.64 -9.82
C LEU A 45 9.00 8.22 -10.27
N HIS A 46 9.39 8.05 -11.52
CA HIS A 46 9.81 6.74 -12.04
C HIS A 46 11.27 6.43 -11.75
N ASP A 47 12.13 7.46 -11.84
CA ASP A 47 13.58 7.32 -11.72
C ASP A 47 14.07 7.56 -10.28
N ALA A 48 13.16 7.78 -9.33
CA ALA A 48 13.53 8.14 -7.96
C ALA A 48 14.37 7.05 -7.28
N ASP A 49 15.46 7.49 -6.68
CA ASP A 49 16.18 6.75 -5.67
C ASP A 49 15.50 7.00 -4.31
N PHE A 50 14.99 5.95 -3.69
CA PHE A 50 14.31 6.02 -2.40
C PHE A 50 15.25 5.92 -1.19
N SER A 51 16.56 6.00 -1.41
CA SER A 51 17.51 6.27 -0.32
C SER A 51 17.29 7.68 0.25
N GLU A 52 17.72 7.90 1.49
CA GLU A 52 17.65 9.25 2.11
C GLU A 52 18.35 10.29 1.21
N GLN A 53 19.49 9.95 0.62
CA GLN A 53 20.24 10.84 -0.26
C GLN A 53 19.50 11.13 -1.57
N GLY A 54 18.82 10.14 -2.14
CA GLY A 54 18.01 10.32 -3.35
C GLY A 54 16.79 11.20 -3.10
N LEU A 55 16.12 11.03 -1.97
CA LEU A 55 14.99 11.86 -1.57
C LEU A 55 15.40 13.31 -1.28
N ASP A 56 16.56 13.52 -0.66
CA ASP A 56 17.10 14.86 -0.42
C ASP A 56 17.47 15.57 -1.73
N ALA A 57 17.89 14.83 -2.75
CA ALA A 57 18.29 15.39 -4.05
C ALA A 57 17.13 15.93 -4.89
N VAL A 58 15.91 15.43 -4.68
CA VAL A 58 14.73 15.83 -5.49
C VAL A 58 13.95 17.01 -4.90
N GLY A 59 14.33 17.49 -3.72
CA GLY A 59 13.67 18.58 -3.02
C GLY A 59 12.43 18.15 -2.20
N PRO A 60 11.98 19.00 -1.26
CA PRO A 60 11.05 18.61 -0.23
C PRO A 60 9.66 18.23 -0.74
N GLU A 61 9.14 18.93 -1.74
CA GLU A 61 7.80 18.67 -2.29
C GLU A 61 7.76 17.34 -3.05
N MET A 62 8.75 17.09 -3.91
CA MET A 62 8.87 15.82 -4.61
C MET A 62 9.15 14.66 -3.66
N ALA A 63 10.01 14.86 -2.66
CA ALA A 63 10.27 13.85 -1.65
C ALA A 63 9.00 13.49 -0.85
N GLN A 64 8.14 14.46 -0.56
CA GLN A 64 6.87 14.20 0.10
C GLN A 64 5.91 13.42 -0.83
N ALA A 65 5.78 13.83 -2.08
CA ALA A 65 4.95 13.12 -3.06
C ALA A 65 5.38 11.65 -3.22
N LEU A 66 6.69 11.40 -3.28
CA LEU A 66 7.24 10.04 -3.34
C LEU A 66 6.92 9.21 -2.09
N ARG A 67 7.01 9.80 -0.90
CA ARG A 67 6.63 9.13 0.36
C ARG A 67 5.15 8.79 0.38
N ASP A 68 4.29 9.70 -0.09
CA ASP A 68 2.83 9.49 -0.13
C ASP A 68 2.46 8.37 -1.10
N VAL A 69 3.04 8.35 -2.29
CA VAL A 69 2.85 7.27 -3.27
C VAL A 69 3.34 5.93 -2.72
N LEU A 70 4.52 5.91 -2.08
CA LEU A 70 5.06 4.70 -1.47
C LEU A 70 4.20 4.22 -0.28
N GLY A 71 3.70 5.14 0.53
CA GLY A 71 2.75 4.86 1.60
C GLY A 71 1.46 4.25 1.08
N ALA A 72 0.89 4.82 0.02
CA ALA A 72 -0.32 4.31 -0.63
C ALA A 72 -0.10 2.93 -1.28
N ASN A 73 1.09 2.66 -1.82
CA ASN A 73 1.44 1.32 -2.32
C ASN A 73 1.44 0.30 -1.17
N ARG A 74 2.05 0.61 -0.03
CA ARG A 74 2.02 -0.24 1.17
C ARG A 74 0.60 -0.45 1.68
N LEU A 75 -0.21 0.62 1.72
CA LEU A 75 -1.62 0.55 2.11
C LEU A 75 -2.40 -0.43 1.22
N SER A 76 -2.24 -0.31 -0.09
CA SER A 76 -2.88 -1.17 -1.08
C SER A 76 -2.48 -2.65 -0.90
N ALA A 77 -1.18 -2.91 -0.73
CA ALA A 77 -0.68 -4.25 -0.44
C ALA A 77 -1.27 -4.82 0.86
N GLY A 78 -1.33 -3.98 1.90
CA GLY A 78 -1.91 -4.34 3.19
C GLY A 78 -3.37 -4.75 3.06
N ILE A 79 -4.19 -3.97 2.37
CA ILE A 79 -5.60 -4.28 2.13
C ILE A 79 -5.74 -5.59 1.36
N VAL A 80 -5.01 -5.79 0.25
CA VAL A 80 -5.10 -7.01 -0.56
C VAL A 80 -4.68 -8.24 0.24
N LEU A 81 -3.54 -8.18 0.91
CA LEU A 81 -2.96 -9.34 1.59
C LEU A 81 -3.63 -9.66 2.92
N THR A 82 -4.39 -8.74 3.53
CA THR A 82 -5.20 -9.00 4.72
C THR A 82 -6.67 -9.26 4.43
N SER A 83 -7.11 -9.04 3.20
CA SER A 83 -8.49 -9.33 2.77
C SER A 83 -8.76 -10.84 2.68
N ALA A 84 -10.05 -11.20 2.74
CA ALA A 84 -10.51 -12.57 2.52
C ALA A 84 -10.32 -13.00 1.06
N GLY A 85 -10.20 -14.30 0.83
CA GLY A 85 -10.11 -14.89 -0.49
C GLY A 85 -8.68 -15.04 -0.99
N ILE A 86 -8.50 -15.02 -2.30
CA ILE A 86 -7.22 -15.28 -2.95
C ILE A 86 -6.58 -13.94 -3.34
N PRO A 87 -5.46 -13.56 -2.74
CA PRO A 87 -4.73 -12.36 -3.18
C PRO A 87 -4.07 -12.65 -4.53
N PHE A 88 -4.19 -11.70 -5.44
CA PHE A 88 -3.49 -11.71 -6.71
C PHE A 88 -2.63 -10.45 -6.78
N MET A 89 -1.44 -10.57 -7.36
CA MET A 89 -0.46 -9.52 -7.41
C MET A 89 0.23 -9.54 -8.78
N LEU A 90 0.32 -8.40 -9.44
CA LEU A 90 1.11 -8.26 -10.66
C LEU A 90 2.61 -8.38 -10.32
N SER A 91 3.35 -9.16 -11.09
CA SER A 91 4.81 -9.27 -10.90
C SER A 91 5.49 -7.91 -10.97
N GLY A 92 6.23 -7.57 -9.93
CA GLY A 92 6.90 -6.29 -9.80
C GLY A 92 6.13 -5.25 -8.99
N GLU A 93 4.90 -5.51 -8.59
CA GLU A 93 4.12 -4.62 -7.72
C GLU A 93 4.85 -4.37 -6.39
N GLU A 94 5.52 -5.40 -5.87
CA GLU A 94 6.32 -5.38 -4.65
C GLU A 94 7.58 -4.52 -4.71
N PHE A 95 7.97 -4.07 -5.88
CA PHE A 95 9.05 -3.10 -6.08
C PHE A 95 8.64 -1.91 -6.95
N ALA A 96 7.36 -1.56 -6.87
CA ALA A 96 6.80 -0.38 -7.52
C ALA A 96 7.05 -0.36 -9.03
N ARG A 97 6.83 -1.50 -9.71
CA ARG A 97 6.96 -1.61 -11.16
C ARG A 97 6.18 -0.50 -11.86
N THR A 98 6.82 0.14 -12.81
CA THR A 98 6.21 1.16 -13.68
C THR A 98 6.23 0.72 -15.13
N LYS A 99 5.24 1.17 -15.88
CA LYS A 99 5.19 1.16 -17.35
C LYS A 99 5.14 2.59 -17.88
N TYR A 100 5.64 3.53 -17.09
CA TYR A 100 5.70 4.95 -17.43
C TYR A 100 4.35 5.54 -17.85
N GLY A 101 3.27 5.11 -17.18
CA GLY A 101 1.91 5.57 -17.45
C GLY A 101 1.22 4.89 -18.64
N ASN A 102 1.85 3.91 -19.29
CA ASN A 102 1.22 3.19 -20.40
C ASN A 102 0.25 2.12 -19.86
N SER A 103 -1.04 2.25 -20.18
CA SER A 103 -2.09 1.33 -19.76
C SER A 103 -2.27 0.14 -20.70
N ASP A 104 -1.77 0.23 -21.95
CA ASP A 104 -1.93 -0.78 -22.98
C ASP A 104 -0.59 -1.14 -23.63
N SER A 105 0.22 -1.89 -22.90
CA SER A 105 1.61 -2.16 -23.26
C SER A 105 1.87 -3.48 -23.99
N TYR A 106 0.82 -4.19 -24.40
CA TYR A 106 0.97 -5.55 -24.94
C TYR A 106 1.79 -5.59 -26.25
N ASP A 107 1.69 -4.56 -27.06
CA ASP A 107 2.42 -4.40 -28.34
C ASP A 107 3.60 -3.42 -28.23
N SER A 108 3.87 -2.90 -27.05
CA SER A 108 4.99 -2.00 -26.77
C SER A 108 6.33 -2.73 -26.77
N THR A 109 7.42 -1.96 -26.65
CA THR A 109 8.76 -2.53 -26.60
C THR A 109 8.93 -3.53 -25.44
N LYS A 110 9.82 -4.50 -25.61
CA LYS A 110 10.09 -5.50 -24.58
C LYS A 110 10.61 -4.85 -23.28
N GLU A 111 11.39 -3.78 -23.43
CA GLU A 111 12.01 -3.05 -22.32
C GLU A 111 10.95 -2.49 -21.38
N LEU A 112 9.83 -1.99 -21.92
CA LEU A 112 8.71 -1.49 -21.12
C LEU A 112 8.06 -2.61 -20.26
N ASN A 113 8.08 -3.82 -20.78
CA ASN A 113 7.45 -4.97 -20.12
C ASN A 113 8.40 -5.80 -19.25
N TRP A 114 9.70 -5.53 -19.26
CA TRP A 114 10.66 -6.20 -18.41
C TRP A 114 10.48 -5.85 -16.92
N LEU A 115 10.95 -6.75 -16.07
CA LEU A 115 11.12 -6.48 -14.65
C LEU A 115 12.47 -5.81 -14.44
N ASP A 116 12.46 -4.59 -13.91
CA ASP A 116 13.68 -3.86 -13.60
C ASP A 116 14.24 -4.29 -12.23
N TRP A 117 15.25 -5.15 -12.26
CA TRP A 117 15.91 -5.65 -11.06
C TRP A 117 16.76 -4.59 -10.36
N ASN A 118 17.21 -3.56 -11.06
CA ASN A 118 17.87 -2.43 -10.43
C ASN A 118 16.88 -1.62 -9.59
N ARG A 119 15.67 -1.39 -10.11
CA ARG A 119 14.58 -0.80 -9.35
C ARG A 119 14.21 -1.66 -8.14
N ALA A 120 14.18 -2.97 -8.28
CA ALA A 120 13.93 -3.88 -7.16
C ALA A 120 14.98 -3.72 -6.03
N TRP A 121 16.24 -3.49 -6.39
CA TRP A 121 17.30 -3.21 -5.40
C TRP A 121 17.04 -1.91 -4.63
N HIS A 122 16.62 -0.85 -5.29
CA HIS A 122 16.27 0.43 -4.66
C HIS A 122 15.01 0.32 -3.80
N MET A 123 14.09 -0.56 -4.15
CA MET A 123 12.81 -0.78 -3.47
C MET A 123 12.83 -1.97 -2.48
N ARG A 124 14.01 -2.41 -2.03
CA ARG A 124 14.15 -3.59 -1.14
C ARG A 124 13.34 -3.49 0.15
N ASP A 125 13.11 -2.28 0.67
CA ASP A 125 12.31 -2.07 1.88
C ASP A 125 10.82 -2.32 1.61
N LEU A 126 10.32 -1.95 0.42
CA LEU A 126 8.98 -2.28 -0.02
C LEU A 126 8.83 -3.79 -0.23
N ILE A 127 9.82 -4.44 -0.85
CA ILE A 127 9.85 -5.91 -0.99
C ILE A 127 9.79 -6.57 0.39
N GLY A 128 10.57 -6.07 1.35
CA GLY A 128 10.57 -6.55 2.73
C GLY A 128 9.20 -6.41 3.40
N PHE A 129 8.49 -5.32 3.15
CA PHE A 129 7.14 -5.11 3.63
C PHE A 129 6.15 -6.14 3.06
N TYR A 130 6.14 -6.35 1.73
CA TYR A 130 5.32 -7.39 1.10
C TYR A 130 5.64 -8.79 1.64
N ALA A 131 6.92 -9.11 1.80
CA ALA A 131 7.35 -10.39 2.35
C ALA A 131 6.81 -10.64 3.76
N LYS A 132 6.80 -9.63 4.63
CA LYS A 132 6.21 -9.72 5.97
C LYS A 132 4.71 -9.95 5.92
N LEU A 133 3.96 -9.24 5.08
CA LEU A 133 2.52 -9.45 4.89
C LEU A 133 2.21 -10.86 4.39
N ILE A 134 2.98 -11.35 3.43
CA ILE A 134 2.83 -12.72 2.90
C ILE A 134 3.13 -13.76 4.00
N ALA A 135 4.18 -13.54 4.79
CA ALA A 135 4.51 -14.40 5.90
C ALA A 135 3.40 -14.43 6.95
N LEU A 136 2.87 -13.26 7.33
CA LEU A 136 1.71 -13.14 8.22
C LEU A 136 0.51 -13.91 7.68
N ARG A 137 0.16 -13.70 6.41
CA ARG A 137 -0.95 -14.40 5.78
C ARG A 137 -0.78 -15.92 5.79
N LYS A 138 0.44 -16.41 5.57
CA LYS A 138 0.75 -17.85 5.56
C LYS A 138 0.79 -18.47 6.96
N SER A 139 0.95 -17.68 8.00
CA SER A 139 1.05 -18.17 9.38
C SER A 139 -0.28 -18.66 9.95
N ASP A 140 -1.41 -18.25 9.38
CA ASP A 140 -2.71 -18.52 9.95
C ASP A 140 -3.79 -18.74 8.88
N ALA A 141 -4.48 -19.87 8.93
CA ALA A 141 -5.54 -20.23 7.99
C ALA A 141 -6.75 -19.28 8.06
N ARG A 142 -6.96 -18.60 9.18
CA ARG A 142 -8.06 -17.64 9.37
C ARG A 142 -8.02 -16.48 8.37
N TRP A 143 -6.86 -16.19 7.79
CA TRP A 143 -6.74 -15.19 6.72
C TRP A 143 -7.48 -15.56 5.44
N PHE A 144 -7.82 -16.84 5.25
CA PHE A 144 -8.47 -17.35 4.03
C PHE A 144 -9.98 -17.54 4.16
N ASP A 145 -10.50 -17.77 5.38
CA ASP A 145 -11.88 -18.21 5.62
C ASP A 145 -12.94 -17.12 5.47
N GLY A 146 -12.56 -15.87 5.28
CA GLY A 146 -13.50 -14.79 5.05
C GLY A 146 -14.19 -14.23 6.29
N ASN A 147 -13.91 -14.74 7.47
CA ASN A 147 -14.54 -14.29 8.70
C ASN A 147 -13.91 -13.00 9.22
N ARG A 148 -14.37 -11.85 8.68
CA ARG A 148 -13.95 -10.51 9.11
C ARG A 148 -15.07 -9.86 9.87
N LYS A 149 -14.74 -9.28 11.03
CA LYS A 149 -15.64 -8.44 11.82
C LYS A 149 -15.16 -6.99 11.69
N ILE A 150 -15.98 -6.17 11.08
CA ILE A 150 -15.73 -4.72 11.01
C ILE A 150 -15.89 -4.15 12.41
N VAL A 151 -15.02 -3.24 12.78
CA VAL A 151 -15.07 -2.46 14.01
C VAL A 151 -15.47 -1.04 13.62
N ASP A 152 -16.50 -0.53 14.28
CA ASP A 152 -16.91 0.85 14.06
C ASP A 152 -15.84 1.82 14.56
N THR A 153 -15.57 2.85 13.76
CA THR A 153 -14.63 3.93 14.07
C THR A 153 -15.33 5.27 13.91
N GLU A 154 -14.88 6.28 14.65
CA GLU A 154 -15.42 7.64 14.54
C GLU A 154 -14.77 8.45 13.40
N GLY A 155 -13.68 7.93 12.83
CA GLY A 155 -12.88 8.58 11.78
C GLY A 155 -12.99 7.89 10.42
N ASP A 156 -12.02 8.19 9.57
CA ASP A 156 -11.92 7.64 8.21
C ASP A 156 -11.20 6.27 8.19
N GLU A 157 -10.82 5.74 9.35
CA GLU A 157 -10.09 4.49 9.48
C GLU A 157 -11.01 3.30 9.17
N LEU A 158 -10.49 2.35 8.41
CA LEU A 158 -11.09 1.03 8.28
C LEU A 158 -10.44 0.08 9.27
N VAL A 159 -11.21 -0.42 10.23
CA VAL A 159 -10.72 -1.40 11.20
C VAL A 159 -11.52 -2.68 11.10
N PHE A 160 -10.82 -3.80 11.05
CA PHE A 160 -11.47 -5.10 11.06
C PHE A 160 -10.65 -6.15 11.83
N ARG A 161 -11.35 -7.14 12.33
CA ARG A 161 -10.78 -8.24 13.10
C ARG A 161 -10.79 -9.55 12.30
N VAL A 162 -9.68 -10.30 12.40
CA VAL A 162 -9.52 -11.67 11.88
C VAL A 162 -8.96 -12.53 13.01
N GLY A 163 -9.82 -13.30 13.69
CA GLY A 163 -9.39 -14.02 14.89
C GLY A 163 -8.79 -13.07 15.92
N ASP A 164 -7.53 -13.31 16.29
CA ASP A 164 -6.78 -12.50 17.27
C ASP A 164 -6.05 -11.31 16.64
N TYR A 165 -6.13 -11.18 15.31
CA TYR A 165 -5.51 -10.06 14.60
C TYR A 165 -6.47 -8.89 14.49
N LEU A 166 -5.97 -7.69 14.68
CA LEU A 166 -6.66 -6.45 14.39
C LEU A 166 -5.91 -5.73 13.25
N VAL A 167 -6.62 -5.44 12.19
CA VAL A 167 -6.10 -4.69 11.04
C VAL A 167 -6.73 -3.32 11.05
N ALA A 168 -5.88 -2.29 11.14
CA ALA A 168 -6.31 -0.90 11.06
C ALA A 168 -5.65 -0.25 9.84
N VAL A 169 -6.47 0.32 8.97
CA VAL A 169 -6.09 1.01 7.75
C VAL A 169 -6.47 2.46 7.90
N ASN A 170 -5.49 3.36 7.81
CA ASN A 170 -5.71 4.79 7.88
C ASN A 170 -5.39 5.45 6.53
N PRO A 171 -6.39 5.80 5.73
CA PRO A 171 -6.19 6.45 4.44
C PRO A 171 -5.96 7.97 4.56
N SER A 172 -6.15 8.53 5.77
CA SER A 172 -6.10 9.98 5.99
C SER A 172 -4.66 10.51 6.16
N ASP A 173 -4.51 11.81 6.10
CA ASP A 173 -3.27 12.53 6.38
C ASP A 173 -3.05 12.81 7.88
N ARG A 174 -3.96 12.35 8.75
CA ARG A 174 -3.94 12.51 10.20
C ARG A 174 -3.65 11.18 10.89
N THR A 175 -3.12 11.25 12.12
CA THR A 175 -3.00 10.05 12.95
C THR A 175 -4.38 9.58 13.38
N GLY A 176 -4.75 8.36 12.97
CA GLY A 176 -5.98 7.73 13.42
C GLY A 176 -5.87 7.22 14.86
N VAL A 177 -6.98 7.19 15.55
CA VAL A 177 -7.08 6.63 16.91
C VAL A 177 -8.10 5.50 16.90
N VAL A 178 -7.69 4.31 17.35
CA VAL A 178 -8.58 3.14 17.46
C VAL A 178 -8.70 2.75 18.93
N ASP A 179 -9.92 2.64 19.40
CA ASP A 179 -10.22 2.07 20.70
C ASP A 179 -10.16 0.53 20.62
N VAL A 180 -9.07 -0.02 21.14
CA VAL A 180 -8.83 -1.47 21.13
C VAL A 180 -9.79 -2.21 22.05
N ALA A 181 -10.26 -1.58 23.13
CA ALA A 181 -11.20 -2.19 24.05
C ALA A 181 -12.60 -2.32 23.43
N ALA A 182 -13.01 -1.34 22.64
CA ALA A 182 -14.26 -1.41 21.87
C ALA A 182 -14.20 -2.47 20.76
N ALA A 183 -13.00 -2.82 20.29
CA ALA A 183 -12.79 -3.89 19.31
C ALA A 183 -12.82 -5.30 19.96
N ALA A 184 -12.83 -5.41 21.28
CA ALA A 184 -12.96 -6.68 21.99
C ALA A 184 -14.42 -7.17 21.93
N VAL A 185 -14.63 -8.42 21.52
CA VAL A 185 -15.97 -9.04 21.51
C VAL A 185 -16.21 -9.71 22.87
N GLU A 186 -17.40 -9.51 23.46
CA GLU A 186 -17.84 -10.25 24.63
C GLU A 186 -17.71 -11.78 24.42
N GLY A 187 -16.99 -12.45 25.30
CA GLY A 187 -16.83 -13.91 25.30
C GLY A 187 -15.43 -14.42 24.97
N ASP A 188 -14.47 -13.55 24.73
CA ASP A 188 -13.07 -13.94 24.53
C ASP A 188 -12.33 -14.09 25.87
N SER A 189 -11.69 -15.23 26.07
CA SER A 189 -10.95 -15.60 27.28
C SER A 189 -9.65 -14.81 27.44
N GLY A 190 -9.73 -13.54 27.72
CA GLY A 190 -8.76 -12.72 28.46
C GLY A 190 -7.33 -12.56 27.96
N GLU A 191 -6.83 -13.36 27.04
CA GLU A 191 -5.49 -13.23 26.46
C GLU A 191 -5.59 -12.86 24.99
N MET A 192 -5.83 -11.58 24.73
CA MET A 192 -5.72 -11.00 23.39
C MET A 192 -4.23 -10.88 23.05
N HIS A 193 -3.68 -11.87 22.38
CA HIS A 193 -2.38 -11.71 21.72
C HIS A 193 -2.53 -10.71 20.60
N ARG A 194 -2.12 -9.49 20.87
CA ARG A 194 -2.42 -8.29 20.08
C ARG A 194 -1.43 -8.15 18.96
N TYR A 195 -1.77 -8.68 17.83
CA TYR A 195 -1.04 -8.40 16.60
C TYR A 195 -1.77 -7.29 15.83
N TRP A 196 -1.11 -6.15 15.68
CA TRP A 196 -1.63 -5.02 14.92
C TRP A 196 -0.95 -4.95 13.57
N CYS A 197 -1.75 -4.82 12.54
CA CYS A 197 -1.30 -4.38 11.24
C CYS A 197 -1.81 -2.94 11.05
N CYS A 198 -0.97 -1.95 11.31
CA CYS A 198 -1.30 -0.56 11.09
C CYS A 198 -0.72 -0.13 9.74
N LEU A 199 -1.61 0.28 8.85
CA LEU A 199 -1.28 0.70 7.51
C LEU A 199 -1.70 2.16 7.36
N GLY A 200 -0.75 3.03 7.09
CA GLY A 200 -1.01 4.45 6.86
C GLY A 200 -0.28 4.97 5.64
N VAL A 201 -0.89 5.91 4.96
CA VAL A 201 -0.22 6.75 3.97
C VAL A 201 0.66 7.75 4.74
N SER A 202 1.70 8.28 4.18
CA SER A 202 2.59 9.29 4.78
C SER A 202 3.27 8.95 6.12
N GLY A 203 3.42 7.66 6.47
CA GLY A 203 4.09 7.23 7.70
C GLY A 203 3.35 7.58 8.99
N ARG A 204 2.13 8.09 8.91
CA ARG A 204 1.25 8.38 10.05
C ARG A 204 0.44 7.14 10.36
N GLY A 205 0.73 6.53 11.47
CA GLY A 205 0.12 5.28 11.91
C GLY A 205 -1.24 5.45 12.56
N VAL A 206 -1.71 4.38 13.14
CA VAL A 206 -2.86 4.37 14.04
C VAL A 206 -2.33 4.23 15.46
N ALA A 207 -2.73 5.12 16.35
CA ALA A 207 -2.39 5.04 17.76
C ALA A 207 -3.50 4.32 18.55
N SER A 208 -3.13 3.53 19.54
CA SER A 208 -4.08 3.01 20.49
C SER A 208 -4.36 4.05 21.59
N ALA A 209 -5.62 4.26 21.93
CA ALA A 209 -6.02 5.10 23.06
C ALA A 209 -5.57 4.54 24.42
N GLN A 210 -5.11 3.30 24.50
CA GLN A 210 -4.84 2.55 25.72
C GLN A 210 -3.37 2.11 25.92
N GLY A 211 -2.42 2.61 25.13
CA GLY A 211 -0.97 2.32 25.31
C GLY A 211 -0.38 1.36 24.28
N GLU A 212 0.73 0.74 24.61
CA GLU A 212 1.64 0.05 23.68
C GLU A 212 0.98 -0.90 22.67
N VAL A 213 1.19 -0.57 21.40
CA VAL A 213 0.83 -1.42 20.26
C VAL A 213 2.11 -1.99 19.67
N THR A 214 2.22 -3.31 19.65
CA THR A 214 3.29 -3.96 18.92
C THR A 214 2.93 -3.97 17.44
N THR A 215 3.47 -3.05 16.67
CA THR A 215 3.32 -3.02 15.21
C THR A 215 4.11 -4.16 14.60
N ILE A 216 3.45 -5.04 13.86
CA ILE A 216 4.10 -6.19 13.20
C ILE A 216 4.72 -5.77 11.86
N ILE A 217 4.23 -4.69 11.24
CA ILE A 217 4.60 -4.29 9.88
C ILE A 217 4.83 -2.79 9.82
#